data_7d7dcf84a09da15179872febb84cd84e
#
_entry.id   7d7dcf84a09da15179872febb84cd84e
#
_cell.length_a   1.000
_cell.length_b   1.000
_cell.length_c   1.000
_cell.angle_alpha   90.00
_cell.angle_beta   90.00
_cell.angle_gamma   90.00
#
_symmetry.space_group_name_H-M   'P 1'
#
loop_
_entity.id
_entity.type
_entity.pdbx_description
1 polymer ?
#
loop_
_entity_poly.entity_id
_entity_poly.type
_entity_poly.pdbx_seq_one_letter_code
_entity_poly.pdbx_strand_id
1 'polypeptide(L)' 'MSTARNRTIVIKDAGSEVARLRAILDAFETRYGRSSEELAGAFLDDDGNLVESPEFHEWDTAYAAWRALTRT' A
#
# COMPACT_ATOMS: atom_id res chain seq x y z
N MET A 1 29.75 -8.17 15.43
CA MET A 1 29.66 -8.08 14.00
C MET A 1 28.25 -8.20 13.51
N SER A 2 27.69 -9.36 13.64
CA SER A 2 26.35 -9.57 13.15
C SER A 2 25.35 -8.61 13.76
N THR A 3 25.54 -8.32 15.02
CA THR A 3 24.62 -7.46 15.74
C THR A 3 24.57 -6.08 15.12
N ALA A 4 25.71 -5.57 14.73
CA ALA A 4 25.77 -4.25 14.13
C ALA A 4 24.97 -4.22 12.83
N ARG A 5 25.10 -5.26 12.06
CA ARG A 5 24.37 -5.33 10.81
C ARG A 5 22.87 -5.41 11.05
N ASN A 6 22.48 -6.09 12.10
CA ASN A 6 21.07 -6.20 12.42
C ASN A 6 20.47 -4.85 12.75
N ARG A 7 21.20 -4.03 13.47
CA ARG A 7 20.70 -2.69 13.78
C ARG A 7 20.57 -1.86 12.53
N THR A 8 21.51 -2.01 11.62
CA THR A 8 21.43 -1.31 10.36
C THR A 8 20.17 -1.67 9.60
N ILE A 9 19.84 -2.94 9.63
CA ILE A 9 18.63 -3.40 8.96
C ILE A 9 17.40 -2.73 9.55
N VAL A 10 17.35 -2.62 10.87
CA VAL A 10 16.20 -1.98 11.51
C VAL A 10 16.07 -0.53 11.08
N ILE A 11 17.19 0.17 11.00
CA ILE A 11 17.15 1.56 10.57
C ILE A 11 16.61 1.69 9.16
N LYS A 12 16.92 0.73 8.32
CA LYS A 12 16.47 0.79 6.93
C LYS A 12 15.05 0.33 6.74
N ASP A 13 14.43 -0.18 7.78
CA ASP A 13 13.09 -0.73 7.66
C ASP A 13 12.10 0.28 7.14
N ALA A 14 12.20 1.54 7.55
CA ALA A 14 11.24 2.54 7.09
C ALA A 14 11.32 2.70 5.58
N GLY A 15 12.54 2.79 5.03
CA GLY A 15 12.68 2.93 3.59
C GLY A 15 12.27 1.67 2.86
N SER A 16 12.61 0.50 3.42
CA SER A 16 12.22 -0.75 2.81
C SER A 16 10.72 -0.93 2.82
N GLU A 17 10.07 -0.51 3.89
CA GLU A 17 8.63 -0.62 3.99
C GLU A 17 7.94 0.28 2.97
N VAL A 18 8.43 1.50 2.78
CA VAL A 18 7.87 2.39 1.77
C VAL A 18 8.00 1.77 0.39
N ALA A 19 9.16 1.22 0.07
CA ALA A 19 9.36 0.62 -1.23
C ALA A 19 8.43 -0.59 -1.43
N ARG A 20 8.27 -1.40 -0.40
CA ARG A 20 7.41 -2.56 -0.50
C ARG A 20 5.96 -2.15 -0.69
N LEU A 21 5.50 -1.16 0.07
CA LEU A 21 4.14 -0.67 -0.08
C LEU A 21 3.93 -0.07 -1.46
N ARG A 22 4.93 0.67 -1.97
CA ARG A 22 4.81 1.24 -3.31
C ARG A 22 4.64 0.14 -4.34
N ALA A 23 5.37 -0.96 -4.19
CA ALA A 23 5.26 -2.08 -5.12
C ALA A 23 3.86 -2.69 -5.07
N ILE A 24 3.30 -2.82 -3.86
CA ILE A 24 1.94 -3.33 -3.71
C ILE A 24 0.95 -2.40 -4.41
N LEU A 25 1.09 -1.10 -4.19
CA LEU A 25 0.19 -0.13 -4.81
C LEU A 25 0.31 -0.15 -6.32
N ASP A 26 1.55 -0.26 -6.82
CA ASP A 26 1.74 -0.31 -8.27
C ASP A 26 1.05 -1.52 -8.88
N ALA A 27 1.09 -2.66 -8.20
CA ALA A 27 0.45 -3.86 -8.68
C ALA A 27 -1.07 -3.67 -8.76
N PHE A 28 -1.66 -3.08 -7.72
CA PHE A 28 -3.09 -2.83 -7.74
C PHE A 28 -3.46 -1.79 -8.77
N GLU A 29 -2.67 -0.73 -8.89
CA GLU A 29 -2.96 0.32 -9.85
C GLU A 29 -2.92 -0.22 -11.28
N THR A 30 -1.97 -1.09 -11.55
CA THR A 30 -1.89 -1.71 -12.87
C THR A 30 -3.07 -2.64 -13.10
N ARG A 31 -3.42 -3.42 -12.10
CA ARG A 31 -4.48 -4.41 -12.22
C ARG A 31 -5.84 -3.76 -12.46
N TYR A 32 -6.13 -2.67 -11.77
CA TYR A 32 -7.42 -2.03 -11.86
C TYR A 32 -7.43 -0.80 -12.76
N GLY A 33 -6.29 -0.39 -13.26
CA GLY A 33 -6.22 0.75 -14.18
C GLY A 33 -6.58 2.07 -13.54
N ARG A 34 -6.32 2.23 -12.25
CA ARG A 34 -6.58 3.48 -11.55
C ARG A 34 -5.51 3.74 -10.50
N SER A 35 -5.37 5.00 -10.14
CA SER A 35 -4.45 5.36 -9.07
C SER A 35 -5.03 4.93 -7.72
N SER A 36 -4.15 4.83 -6.72
CA SER A 36 -4.60 4.45 -5.39
C SER A 36 -5.53 5.49 -4.78
N GLU A 37 -5.44 6.74 -5.21
CA GLU A 37 -6.36 7.77 -4.74
C GLU A 37 -7.80 7.48 -5.14
N GLU A 38 -7.96 6.67 -6.18
CA GLU A 38 -9.27 6.33 -6.71
C GLU A 38 -9.65 4.89 -6.46
N LEU A 39 -9.00 4.26 -5.50
CA LEU A 39 -9.20 2.82 -5.31
C LEU A 39 -10.65 2.46 -5.01
N ALA A 40 -11.35 3.32 -4.28
CA ALA A 40 -12.73 3.03 -3.95
C ALA A 40 -13.59 2.89 -5.21
N GLY A 41 -13.28 3.64 -6.25
CA GLY A 41 -14.05 3.56 -7.49
C GLY A 41 -13.92 2.23 -8.19
N ALA A 42 -12.86 1.47 -7.90
CA ALA A 42 -12.68 0.16 -8.51
C ALA A 42 -13.56 -0.91 -7.87
N PHE A 43 -14.19 -0.59 -6.74
CA PHE A 43 -14.94 -1.58 -5.96
C PHE A 43 -16.40 -1.18 -5.76
N LEU A 44 -16.92 -0.36 -6.64
CA LEU A 44 -18.33 0.02 -6.58
C LEU A 44 -19.14 -1.00 -7.36
N ASP A 45 -20.32 -1.35 -6.82
CA ASP A 45 -21.23 -2.23 -7.54
C ASP A 45 -22.10 -1.40 -8.49
N ASP A 46 -23.07 -2.06 -9.13
CA ASP A 46 -23.92 -1.41 -10.12
C ASP A 46 -24.75 -0.29 -9.53
N ASP A 47 -25.03 -0.36 -8.24
CA ASP A 47 -25.81 0.67 -7.55
C ASP A 47 -24.95 1.79 -7.01
N GLY A 48 -23.64 1.71 -7.21
CA GLY A 48 -22.74 2.73 -6.70
C GLY A 48 -22.32 2.51 -5.26
N ASN A 49 -22.60 1.34 -4.71
CA ASN A 49 -22.24 1.02 -3.34
C ASN A 49 -20.86 0.37 -3.27
N LEU A 50 -20.11 0.71 -2.24
CA LEU A 50 -18.78 0.15 -2.06
C LEU A 50 -18.87 -1.32 -1.65
N VAL A 51 -18.14 -2.16 -2.36
CA VAL A 51 -18.03 -3.57 -2.03
C VAL A 51 -16.71 -3.77 -1.31
N GLU A 52 -16.77 -4.05 -0.01
CA GLU A 52 -15.57 -4.17 0.80
C GLU A 52 -15.04 -5.60 0.72
N SER A 53 -14.41 -5.90 -0.42
CA SER A 53 -13.80 -7.18 -0.65
C SER A 53 -12.45 -7.27 0.06
N PRO A 54 -11.89 -8.49 0.20
CA PRO A 54 -10.54 -8.61 0.75
C PRO A 54 -9.51 -7.80 -0.02
N GLU A 55 -9.64 -7.73 -1.35
CA GLU A 55 -8.72 -6.95 -2.16
C GLU A 55 -8.86 -5.47 -1.89
N PHE A 56 -10.08 -5.00 -1.69
CA PHE A 56 -10.28 -3.61 -1.34
C PHE A 56 -9.57 -3.28 -0.04
N HIS A 57 -9.75 -4.13 0.97
CA HIS A 57 -9.12 -3.87 2.26
C HIS A 57 -7.60 -3.93 2.18
N GLU A 58 -7.08 -4.84 1.40
CA GLU A 58 -5.63 -4.96 1.25
C GLU A 58 -5.05 -3.72 0.58
N TRP A 59 -5.68 -3.26 -0.48
CA TRP A 59 -5.22 -2.06 -1.18
C TRP A 59 -5.36 -0.83 -0.29
N ASP A 60 -6.51 -0.69 0.37
CA ASP A 60 -6.76 0.47 1.23
C ASP A 60 -5.77 0.52 2.40
N THR A 61 -5.51 -0.63 3.02
CA THR A 61 -4.56 -0.70 4.12
C THR A 61 -3.15 -0.33 3.66
N ALA A 62 -2.74 -0.86 2.52
CA ALA A 62 -1.41 -0.55 1.98
C ALA A 62 -1.29 0.94 1.64
N TYR A 63 -2.34 1.49 1.06
CA TYR A 63 -2.32 2.91 0.69
C TYR A 63 -2.26 3.79 1.93
N ALA A 64 -3.04 3.48 2.96
CA ALA A 64 -3.03 4.27 4.18
C ALA A 64 -1.65 4.20 4.85
N ALA A 65 -1.06 3.02 4.89
CA ALA A 65 0.26 2.86 5.48
C ALA A 65 1.31 3.63 4.67
N TRP A 66 1.24 3.55 3.36
CA TRP A 66 2.19 4.25 2.50
C TRP A 66 2.09 5.75 2.70
N ARG A 67 0.87 6.27 2.76
CA ARG A 67 0.69 7.70 2.97
C ARG A 67 1.23 8.14 4.32
N ALA A 68 1.00 7.35 5.36
CA ALA A 68 1.49 7.67 6.69
C ALA A 68 3.02 7.74 6.72
N LEU A 69 3.67 6.81 6.02
CA LEU A 69 5.13 6.76 6.00
C LEU A 69 5.77 7.81 5.11
N THR A 70 5.05 8.29 4.11
CA THR A 70 5.60 9.26 3.18
C THR A 70 5.19 10.69 3.47
N ARG A 71 4.27 10.87 4.39
CA ARG A 71 3.85 12.21 4.79
C ARG A 71 4.91 12.82 5.69
N THR A 72 5.33 14.02 5.38
CA THR A 72 6.31 14.71 6.23
C THR A 72 5.90 16.15 6.40
#